data_dfed8512e92934e10e8c9c0fe836cde3
#
_entry.id   dfed8512e92934e10e8c9c0fe836cde3
#
_cell.length_a   1.000
_cell.length_b   1.000
_cell.length_c   1.000
_cell.angle_alpha   90.00
_cell.angle_beta   90.00
_cell.angle_gamma   90.00
#
_symmetry.space_group_name_H-M   'P 1'
#
loop_
_entity.id
_entity.type
_entity.pdbx_description
1 polymer ?
#
loop_
_entity_poly.entity_id
_entity_poly.type
_entity_poly.pdbx_seq_one_letter_code
_entity_poly.pdbx_strand_id
1 'polypeptide(L)'
;MARGVQSPPFPVQIVRPHRLPGARMARITVEDCLEVVNNRFELVMMASKRARQLANGVQATLDNSETDDKPTVLALREIAARKIDNALIDEVEKAERERTEREALELAAAELVAEEDMGKNED
;
A
#
# COMPACT_ATOMS: atom_id res chain seq x y z
N MET A 1 29.71 -23.59 -28.90
CA MET A 1 29.42 -23.45 -28.67
C MET A 1 28.80 -22.87 -28.01
N ALA A 2 28.77 -22.47 -27.84
CA ALA A 2 28.34 -21.98 -27.22
C ALA A 2 27.32 -21.76 -26.86
N ARG A 3 26.99 -21.90 -26.80
CA ARG A 3 26.19 -21.72 -26.53
C ARG A 3 25.70 -21.42 -25.70
N GLY A 4 25.91 -21.35 -25.33
CA GLY A 4 25.52 -21.23 -24.51
C GLY A 4 24.98 -20.51 -24.06
N VAL A 5 24.84 -20.27 -24.27
CA VAL A 5 24.44 -19.59 -23.96
C VAL A 5 23.58 -19.35 -23.52
N GLN A 6 23.50 -19.55 -23.31
CA GLN A 6 22.75 -19.43 -22.95
C GLN A 6 22.07 -18.61 -22.37
N SER A 7 21.56 -18.40 -22.64
CA SER A 7 20.77 -17.44 -22.22
C SER A 7 20.04 -17.76 -21.04
N PRO A 8 19.78 -16.86 -20.22
CA PRO A 8 19.11 -17.10 -19.03
C PRO A 8 17.71 -17.32 -19.37
N PRO A 9 17.11 -18.08 -18.64
CA PRO A 9 15.77 -18.36 -18.88
C PRO A 9 14.92 -17.18 -18.63
N PHE A 10 15.42 -16.28 -17.88
CA PHE A 10 14.64 -15.22 -17.60
C PHE A 10 14.92 -14.19 -18.45
N PRO A 11 14.08 -13.63 -18.90
CA PRO A 11 14.21 -12.60 -19.75
C PRO A 11 14.42 -11.40 -19.10
N VAL A 12 15.21 -11.39 -18.39
CA VAL A 12 15.51 -10.27 -17.77
C VAL A 12 15.66 -9.21 -18.64
N GLN A 13 16.03 -9.48 -19.71
CA GLN A 13 16.31 -8.44 -20.49
C GLN A 13 15.19 -7.71 -20.85
N ILE A 14 14.20 -8.25 -20.79
CA ILE A 14 13.13 -7.61 -21.14
C ILE A 14 12.96 -6.42 -20.55
N VAL A 15 13.31 -6.37 -19.60
CA VAL A 15 13.12 -5.32 -18.92
C VAL A 15 13.56 -4.16 -19.38
N ARG A 16 14.19 -4.08 -20.07
CA ARG A 16 14.69 -3.00 -20.23
C ARG A 16 14.14 -2.09 -20.79
N PRO A 17 14.11 -1.75 -21.09
CA PRO A 17 14.00 -0.76 -21.63
C PRO A 17 12.97 -0.08 -21.88
N HIS A 18 12.41 -0.17 -22.02
CA HIS A 18 11.51 0.33 -22.33
C HIS A 18 11.18 1.41 -21.88
N ARG A 19 11.43 2.05 -21.90
CA ARG A 19 11.18 3.06 -21.53
C ARG A 19 10.34 3.71 -22.34
N LEU A 20 9.23 3.63 -22.25
CA LEU A 20 8.31 4.34 -22.92
C LEU A 20 8.28 5.69 -22.44
N PRO A 21 8.02 6.61 -23.21
CA PRO A 21 8.04 7.96 -22.84
C PRO A 21 7.12 8.28 -21.72
N GLY A 22 5.97 7.80 -21.72
CA GLY A 22 5.09 8.16 -20.65
C GLY A 22 5.42 7.53 -19.37
N ALA A 23 6.25 6.58 -19.44
CA ALA A 23 6.56 5.86 -18.27
C ALA A 23 7.34 6.59 -17.26
N ARG A 24 7.81 7.77 -17.56
CA ARG A 24 8.60 8.40 -16.64
C ARG A 24 7.86 8.64 -15.40
N MET A 25 6.61 8.59 -15.42
CA MET A 25 5.95 8.85 -14.24
C MET A 25 6.18 7.76 -13.32
N ALA A 26 6.33 6.60 -13.70
CA ALA A 26 6.50 5.52 -12.83
C ALA A 26 7.91 5.22 -12.58
N ARG A 27 8.79 6.19 -12.84
CA ARG A 27 10.06 5.89 -12.70
C ARG A 27 10.58 5.96 -11.38
N ILE A 28 9.93 5.86 -10.33
CA ILE A 28 10.50 5.85 -9.04
C ILE A 28 11.21 4.56 -8.93
N THR A 29 12.40 4.58 -8.54
CA THR A 29 13.17 3.36 -8.38
C THR A 29 13.38 3.13 -6.90
N VAL A 30 13.76 1.91 -6.57
CA VAL A 30 14.07 1.56 -5.21
C VAL A 30 15.25 2.40 -4.74
N GLU A 31 16.14 2.75 -5.63
CA GLU A 31 17.29 3.55 -5.28
C GLU A 31 16.90 4.93 -4.76
N ASP A 32 15.87 5.53 -5.33
CA ASP A 32 15.41 6.82 -4.86
C ASP A 32 14.90 6.69 -3.43
N CYS A 33 14.23 5.59 -3.13
CA CYS A 33 13.72 5.37 -1.80
C CYS A 33 14.84 5.06 -0.81
N LEU A 34 15.91 4.43 -1.28
CA LEU A 34 17.00 4.10 -0.40
C LEU A 34 17.78 5.30 0.07
N GLU A 35 17.57 6.45 -0.54
CA GLU A 35 18.18 7.67 -0.04
C GLU A 35 17.46 8.11 1.22
N VAL A 36 16.21 7.65 1.41
CA VAL A 36 15.44 8.03 2.56
C VAL A 36 15.46 6.91 3.60
N VAL A 37 15.36 5.67 3.16
CA VAL A 37 15.34 4.53 4.05
C VAL A 37 16.58 3.70 3.72
N ASN A 38 17.52 3.66 4.61
CA ASN A 38 18.79 3.00 4.33
C ASN A 38 18.79 1.51 4.18
N ASN A 39 17.80 0.84 4.67
CA ASN A 39 17.76 -0.60 4.65
C ASN A 39 16.69 -1.09 3.68
N ARG A 40 17.07 -1.92 2.73
CA ARG A 40 16.14 -2.44 1.75
C ARG A 40 15.00 -3.20 2.39
N PHE A 41 15.28 -3.94 3.43
CA PHE A 41 14.25 -4.71 4.11
C PHE A 41 13.23 -3.79 4.76
N GLU A 42 13.68 -2.73 5.40
CA GLU A 42 12.78 -1.77 6.01
C GLU A 42 11.96 -1.08 4.93
N LEU A 43 12.57 -0.78 3.80
CA LEU A 43 11.86 -0.16 2.71
C LEU A 43 10.73 -1.05 2.21
N VAL A 44 10.99 -2.35 2.07
CA VAL A 44 9.97 -3.28 1.60
C VAL A 44 8.82 -3.34 2.60
N MET A 45 9.14 -3.36 3.89
CA MET A 45 8.11 -3.40 4.92
C MET A 45 7.27 -2.13 4.90
N MET A 46 7.89 -0.98 4.83
CA MET A 46 7.18 0.29 4.79
C MET A 46 6.30 0.38 3.55
N ALA A 47 6.88 0.07 2.40
CA ALA A 47 6.16 0.17 1.15
C ALA A 47 4.97 -0.79 1.13
N SER A 48 5.14 -1.99 1.66
CA SER A 48 4.06 -2.98 1.69
C SER A 48 2.91 -2.52 2.58
N LYS A 49 3.23 -2.00 3.74
CA LYS A 49 2.20 -1.52 4.65
C LYS A 49 1.47 -0.33 4.06
N ARG A 50 2.24 0.60 3.52
CA ARG A 50 1.62 1.79 2.94
C ARG A 50 0.77 1.46 1.73
N ALA A 51 1.26 0.54 0.88
CA ALA A 51 0.50 0.14 -0.30
C ALA A 51 -0.84 -0.49 0.11
N ARG A 52 -0.84 -1.27 1.19
CA ARG A 52 -2.06 -1.87 1.66
C ARG A 52 -3.03 -0.80 2.17
N GLN A 53 -2.51 0.20 2.88
CA GLN A 53 -3.33 1.30 3.35
C GLN A 53 -3.95 2.06 2.18
N LEU A 54 -3.16 2.35 1.16
CA LEU A 54 -3.66 3.06 -0.01
C LEU A 54 -4.70 2.23 -0.76
N ALA A 55 -4.49 0.92 -0.85
CA ALA A 55 -5.45 0.05 -1.50
C ALA A 55 -6.76 -0.01 -0.73
N ASN A 56 -6.70 0.19 0.59
CA ASN A 56 -7.88 0.18 1.42
C ASN A 56 -8.58 1.54 1.49
N GLY A 57 -8.11 2.50 0.76
CA GLY A 57 -8.79 3.78 0.70
C GLY A 57 -8.21 4.92 1.52
N VAL A 58 -7.08 4.70 2.16
CA VAL A 58 -6.45 5.76 2.92
C VAL A 58 -5.97 6.82 1.94
N GLN A 59 -6.15 8.07 2.28
CA GLN A 59 -5.79 9.13 1.37
C GLN A 59 -4.28 9.24 1.18
N ALA A 60 -3.85 9.39 -0.05
CA ALA A 60 -2.44 9.52 -0.35
C ALA A 60 -1.92 10.90 0.02
N THR A 61 -0.65 10.97 0.33
CA THR A 61 -0.05 12.27 0.64
C THR A 61 0.42 12.97 -0.64
N LEU A 62 0.46 12.25 -1.76
CA LEU A 62 0.80 12.83 -3.03
C LEU A 62 -0.40 12.76 -3.96
N ASP A 63 -0.47 13.68 -4.88
CA ASP A 63 -1.56 13.71 -5.82
C ASP A 63 -1.37 12.60 -6.86
N ASN A 64 -2.34 11.74 -6.97
CA ASN A 64 -2.29 10.64 -7.91
C ASN A 64 -3.30 10.79 -9.04
N SER A 65 -3.97 11.92 -9.09
CA SER A 65 -5.05 12.09 -10.05
C SER A 65 -4.58 12.12 -11.49
N GLU A 66 -3.39 12.61 -11.74
CA GLU A 66 -2.89 12.66 -13.09
C GLU A 66 -2.15 11.40 -13.50
N THR A 67 -1.48 10.76 -12.59
CA THR A 67 -0.67 9.60 -12.94
C THR A 67 -1.40 8.30 -12.72
N ASP A 68 -2.34 8.29 -11.81
CA ASP A 68 -3.12 7.08 -11.51
C ASP A 68 -2.21 5.88 -11.25
N ASP A 69 -1.23 6.08 -10.43
CA ASP A 69 -0.30 5.01 -10.09
C ASP A 69 -0.97 3.95 -9.21
N LYS A 70 -0.49 2.74 -9.31
CA LYS A 70 -0.99 1.67 -8.47
C LYS A 70 -0.51 1.91 -7.04
N PRO A 71 -1.17 1.33 -6.06
CA PRO A 71 -0.81 1.56 -4.66
C PRO A 71 0.66 1.30 -4.35
N THR A 72 1.26 0.29 -4.95
CA THR A 72 2.66 -0.01 -4.67
C THR A 72 3.58 1.08 -5.20
N VAL A 73 3.30 1.58 -6.39
CA VAL A 73 4.11 2.63 -6.97
C VAL A 73 3.89 3.93 -6.23
N LEU A 74 2.65 4.22 -5.87
CA LEU A 74 2.34 5.42 -5.13
C LEU A 74 3.02 5.40 -3.76
N ALA A 75 3.02 4.25 -3.09
CA ALA A 75 3.68 4.13 -1.80
C ALA A 75 5.17 4.44 -1.92
N LEU A 76 5.81 3.93 -2.96
CA LEU A 76 7.23 4.20 -3.15
C LEU A 76 7.49 5.66 -3.46
N ARG A 77 6.59 6.29 -4.21
CA ARG A 77 6.73 7.71 -4.49
C ARG A 77 6.59 8.54 -3.23
N GLU A 78 5.67 8.15 -2.34
CA GLU A 78 5.50 8.87 -1.09
C GLU A 78 6.74 8.75 -0.21
N ILE A 79 7.34 7.56 -0.17
CA ILE A 79 8.54 7.35 0.61
C ILE A 79 9.70 8.17 0.04
N ALA A 80 9.87 8.13 -1.27
CA ALA A 80 10.95 8.87 -1.92
C ALA A 80 10.81 10.37 -1.72
N ALA A 81 9.57 10.85 -1.68
CA ALA A 81 9.32 12.27 -1.49
C ALA A 81 9.36 12.68 -0.02
N ARG A 82 9.65 11.73 0.87
CA ARG A 82 9.73 11.96 2.32
C ARG A 82 8.42 12.44 2.90
N LYS A 83 7.32 12.01 2.31
CA LYS A 83 6.00 12.41 2.78
C LYS A 83 5.43 11.45 3.81
N ILE A 84 6.03 10.27 3.96
CA ILE A 84 5.59 9.33 4.97
C ILE A 84 6.78 8.69 5.63
N ASP A 85 6.58 8.23 6.84
CA ASP A 85 7.62 7.50 7.56
C ASP A 85 6.92 6.41 8.37
N ASN A 86 7.67 5.65 9.12
CA ASN A 86 7.10 4.56 9.90
C ASN A 86 6.10 5.06 10.93
N ALA A 87 6.35 6.22 11.50
CA ALA A 87 5.46 6.76 12.52
C ALA A 87 4.08 7.05 11.92
N LEU A 88 4.05 7.63 10.74
CA LEU A 88 2.78 7.93 10.10
C LEU A 88 2.05 6.65 9.71
N ILE A 89 2.77 5.66 9.20
CA ILE A 89 2.17 4.41 8.82
C ILE A 89 1.57 3.73 10.06
N ASP A 90 2.29 3.76 11.18
CA ASP A 90 1.80 3.14 12.40
C ASP A 90 0.58 3.88 12.95
N GLU A 91 0.54 5.20 12.82
CA GLU A 91 -0.60 5.96 13.26
C GLU A 91 -1.83 5.61 12.44
N VAL A 92 -1.66 5.46 11.12
CA VAL A 92 -2.77 5.10 10.26
C VAL A 92 -3.27 3.69 10.59
N GLU A 93 -2.35 2.75 10.83
CA GLU A 93 -2.74 1.41 11.17
C GLU A 93 -3.52 1.39 12.47
N LYS A 94 -3.08 2.17 13.43
CA LYS A 94 -3.74 2.23 14.72
C LYS A 94 -5.13 2.81 14.57
N ALA A 95 -5.26 3.88 13.80
CA ALA A 95 -6.55 4.52 13.58
C ALA A 95 -7.52 3.58 12.87
N GLU A 96 -7.03 2.82 11.90
CA GLU A 96 -7.86 1.88 11.19
C GLU A 96 -8.31 0.76 12.12
N ARG A 97 -7.42 0.28 12.98
CA ARG A 97 -7.77 -0.78 13.90
C ARG A 97 -8.82 -0.31 14.90
N GLU A 98 -8.64 0.89 15.42
CA GLU A 98 -9.60 1.45 16.37
C GLU A 98 -10.95 1.67 15.72
N ARG A 99 -10.96 2.11 14.48
CA ARG A 99 -12.21 2.32 13.78
C ARG A 99 -12.91 0.99 13.53
N THR A 100 -12.17 -0.04 13.16
CA THR A 100 -12.73 -1.34 12.92
C THR A 100 -13.32 -1.92 14.22
N GLU A 101 -12.60 -1.75 15.31
CA GLU A 101 -13.07 -2.24 16.59
C GLU A 101 -14.33 -1.51 17.02
N ARG A 102 -14.38 -0.21 16.80
CA ARG A 102 -15.54 0.57 17.17
C ARG A 102 -16.74 0.14 16.32
N GLU A 103 -16.54 -0.05 15.02
CA GLU A 103 -17.63 -0.49 14.15
C GLU A 103 -18.12 -1.86 14.55
N ALA A 104 -17.21 -2.77 14.94
CA ALA A 104 -17.60 -4.09 15.38
C ALA A 104 -18.41 -4.02 16.66
N LEU A 105 -18.02 -3.14 17.58
CA LEU A 105 -18.76 -3.00 18.83
C LEU A 105 -20.14 -2.38 18.58
N GLU A 106 -20.21 -1.41 17.68
CA GLU A 106 -21.49 -0.79 17.37
C GLU A 106 -22.43 -1.81 16.73
N LEU A 107 -21.89 -2.64 15.85
CA LEU A 107 -22.69 -3.63 15.20
C LEU A 107 -23.18 -4.67 16.21
N ALA A 108 -22.32 -5.11 17.11
CA ALA A 108 -22.70 -6.06 18.14
C ALA A 108 -23.77 -5.46 19.07
N ALA A 109 -23.62 -4.18 19.41
CA ALA A 109 -24.59 -3.52 20.27
C ALA A 109 -25.94 -3.41 19.56
N ALA A 110 -25.91 -3.14 18.26
CA ALA A 110 -27.14 -3.03 17.49
C ALA A 110 -27.87 -4.39 17.43
N GLU A 111 -27.10 -5.47 17.33
CA GLU A 111 -27.68 -6.80 17.28
C GLU A 111 -28.33 -7.14 18.62
N LEU A 112 -27.69 -6.78 19.72
CA LEU A 112 -28.23 -7.04 21.01
C LEU A 112 -29.53 -6.26 21.23
N VAL A 113 -29.59 -5.02 20.80
CA VAL A 113 -30.77 -4.21 20.92
C VAL A 113 -31.90 -4.83 20.09
N ALA A 114 -31.57 -5.31 18.89
CA ALA A 114 -32.57 -5.91 18.02
C ALA A 114 -33.12 -7.19 18.65
N GLU A 115 -32.28 -7.98 19.32
CA GLU A 115 -32.73 -9.19 19.95
C GLU A 115 -33.65 -8.89 21.12
N GLU A 116 -33.31 -7.85 21.90
CA GLU A 116 -34.16 -7.47 23.03
C GLU A 116 -35.51 -7.01 22.52
N ASP A 117 -35.50 -6.27 21.43
CA ASP A 117 -36.73 -5.74 20.89
C ASP A 117 -37.62 -6.88 20.37
N MET A 118 -37.02 -7.88 19.77
CA MET A 118 -37.76 -9.01 19.29
C MET A 118 -38.31 -9.84 20.45
N GLY A 119 -37.55 -9.95 21.52
CA GLY A 119 -38.00 -10.65 22.70
C GLY A 119 -39.19 -9.98 23.33
N LYS A 120 -39.24 -8.66 23.28
CA LYS A 120 -40.34 -7.96 23.88
C LYS A 120 -41.62 -8.17 23.08
N ASN A 121 -41.48 -8.31 21.79
CA ASN A 121 -42.63 -8.48 20.95
C ASN A 121 -43.26 -9.90 21.01
N GLU A 122 -42.60 -10.80 21.63
CA GLU A 122 -43.09 -12.14 21.69
C GLU A 122 -44.12 -12.35 22.79
N ASP A 123 -44.32 -11.41 23.62
CA ASP A 123 -45.33 -11.50 24.61
C ASP A 123 -46.64 -11.02 24.06
#